data_21fcca5901be8799e8f46c2c2662d435
#
_entry.id   21fcca5901be8799e8f46c2c2662d435
#
_cell.length_a   1.000
_cell.length_b   1.000
_cell.length_c   1.000
_cell.angle_alpha   90.00
_cell.angle_beta   90.00
_cell.angle_gamma   90.00
#
_symmetry.space_group_name_H-M   'P 1'
#
loop_
_entity.id
_entity.type
_entity.pdbx_description
1 polymer ?
#
loop_
_entity_poly.entity_id
_entity_poly.type
_entity_poly.pdbx_seq_one_letter_code
_entity_poly.pdbx_strand_id
1 'polypeptide(L)'
;MDVAREVDAEALEAAGDVQLVDVRTSEEREAGRIPSDTAHIPFEELLARAAELDRDRPIVFYCRVGERSAAAADAFAASGFDAVSLAGGIVAWQESGRPVEGEVGQPSGLPPR
;
A
#
# COMPACT_ATOMS: atom_id res chain seq x y z
N MET A 1 12.87 7.77 -18.68
CA MET A 1 11.98 8.07 -17.57
C MET A 1 11.56 6.81 -16.84
N ASP A 2 11.66 6.86 -15.57
CA ASP A 2 11.32 5.68 -14.77
C ASP A 2 9.84 5.53 -14.64
N VAL A 3 9.40 4.31 -14.74
CA VAL A 3 8.05 3.99 -14.38
C VAL A 3 7.97 3.85 -12.88
N ALA A 4 6.78 3.98 -12.35
CA ALA A 4 6.57 3.76 -10.95
C ALA A 4 7.03 2.36 -10.58
N ARG A 5 7.63 2.25 -9.42
CA ARG A 5 8.05 0.97 -8.91
C ARG A 5 6.83 0.28 -8.33
N GLU A 6 6.37 -0.75 -9.02
CA GLU A 6 5.13 -1.42 -8.63
C GLU A 6 5.31 -2.92 -8.60
N VAL A 7 4.57 -3.54 -7.69
CA VAL A 7 4.40 -4.99 -7.68
C VAL A 7 2.92 -5.28 -7.66
N ASP A 8 2.51 -6.39 -8.27
CA ASP A 8 1.12 -6.80 -8.18
C ASP A 8 0.90 -7.67 -6.94
N ALA A 9 -0.36 -8.05 -6.72
CA ALA A 9 -0.72 -8.82 -5.54
C ALA A 9 0.01 -10.17 -5.48
N GLU A 10 0.18 -10.80 -6.63
CA GLU A 10 0.87 -12.09 -6.67
C GLU A 10 2.33 -11.93 -6.27
N ALA A 11 2.99 -10.91 -6.80
CA ALA A 11 4.39 -10.65 -6.45
C ALA A 11 4.54 -10.29 -4.97
N LEU A 12 3.58 -9.53 -4.43
CA LEU A 12 3.60 -9.20 -3.02
C LEU A 12 3.52 -10.45 -2.15
N GLU A 13 2.62 -11.36 -2.48
CA GLU A 13 2.51 -12.59 -1.71
C GLU A 13 3.78 -13.43 -1.78
N ALA A 14 4.42 -13.44 -2.94
CA ALA A 14 5.63 -14.24 -3.14
C ALA A 14 6.85 -13.61 -2.48
N ALA A 15 6.80 -12.32 -2.17
CA ALA A 15 7.97 -11.61 -1.68
C ALA A 15 8.38 -12.01 -0.26
N GLY A 16 7.45 -12.51 0.53
CA GLY A 16 7.77 -12.96 1.87
C GLY A 16 7.89 -11.81 2.85
N ASP A 17 9.08 -11.60 3.38
CA ASP A 17 9.28 -10.66 4.49
C ASP A 17 9.43 -9.23 3.99
N VAL A 18 8.30 -8.53 3.87
CA VAL A 18 8.29 -7.12 3.50
C VAL A 18 7.52 -6.32 4.53
N GLN A 19 7.78 -5.02 4.55
CA GLN A 19 6.98 -4.09 5.35
C GLN A 19 5.84 -3.61 4.45
N LEU A 20 4.63 -4.04 4.74
CA LEU A 20 3.45 -3.65 3.95
C LEU A 20 2.77 -2.50 4.69
N VAL A 21 2.80 -1.32 4.09
CA VAL A 21 2.40 -0.09 4.76
C VAL A 21 1.18 0.52 4.08
N ASP A 22 0.12 0.69 4.87
CA ASP A 22 -1.11 1.35 4.43
C ASP A 22 -0.89 2.85 4.54
N VAL A 23 -1.00 3.58 3.43
CA VAL A 23 -0.82 5.03 3.44
C VAL A 23 -2.13 5.79 3.30
N ARG A 24 -3.26 5.09 3.49
CA ARG A 24 -4.57 5.70 3.40
C ARG A 24 -4.91 6.46 4.68
N THR A 25 -6.05 7.16 4.65
CA THR A 25 -6.52 7.84 5.84
C THR A 25 -6.97 6.83 6.89
N SER A 26 -7.10 7.30 8.14
CA SER A 26 -7.59 6.45 9.21
C SER A 26 -9.01 5.97 8.95
N GLU A 27 -9.84 6.80 8.34
CA GLU A 27 -11.21 6.42 8.00
C GLU A 27 -11.25 5.27 7.00
N GLU A 28 -10.40 5.37 5.96
CA GLU A 28 -10.33 4.28 4.98
C GLU A 28 -9.89 2.99 5.64
N ARG A 29 -8.91 3.07 6.52
CA ARG A 29 -8.38 1.89 7.19
C ARG A 29 -9.40 1.25 8.12
N GLU A 30 -10.18 2.07 8.82
CA GLU A 30 -11.21 1.54 9.71
C GLU A 30 -12.28 0.78 8.95
N ALA A 31 -12.56 1.21 7.72
CA ALA A 31 -13.55 0.53 6.90
C ALA A 31 -13.04 -0.83 6.39
N GLY A 32 -11.75 -0.92 6.07
CA GLY A 32 -11.18 -2.19 5.60
C GLY A 32 -9.70 -2.06 5.34
N ARG A 33 -9.00 -3.18 5.44
CA ARG A 33 -7.54 -3.17 5.25
C ARG A 33 -7.06 -4.56 4.81
N ILE A 34 -5.82 -4.60 4.34
CA ILE A 34 -5.16 -5.89 4.06
C ILE A 34 -4.69 -6.45 5.40
N PRO A 35 -5.13 -7.66 5.78
CA PRO A 35 -4.84 -8.18 7.13
C PRO A 35 -3.38 -8.36 7.44
N SER A 36 -2.57 -8.59 6.41
CA SER A 36 -1.14 -8.85 6.61
C SER A 36 -0.29 -7.60 6.65
N ASP A 37 -0.88 -6.40 6.60
CA ASP A 37 -0.06 -5.21 6.63
C ASP A 37 0.62 -5.06 7.99
N THR A 38 1.74 -4.35 7.98
CA THR A 38 2.57 -4.25 9.17
C THR A 38 2.54 -2.88 9.81
N ALA A 39 1.99 -1.88 9.12
CA ALA A 39 1.93 -0.53 9.65
C ALA A 39 0.89 0.29 8.91
N HIS A 40 0.41 1.32 9.57
CA HIS A 40 -0.45 2.32 8.97
C HIS A 40 0.19 3.69 9.22
N ILE A 41 0.61 4.35 8.14
CA ILE A 41 1.16 5.70 8.23
C ILE A 41 0.48 6.51 7.12
N PRO A 42 -0.45 7.38 7.46
CA PRO A 42 -1.14 8.19 6.45
C PRO A 42 -0.14 8.93 5.57
N PHE A 43 -0.48 9.07 4.30
CA PHE A 43 0.43 9.62 3.29
C PHE A 43 1.06 10.94 3.74
N GLU A 44 0.26 11.81 4.36
CA GLU A 44 0.75 13.13 4.77
C GLU A 44 1.76 13.07 5.91
N GLU A 45 1.82 11.95 6.62
CA GLU A 45 2.72 11.81 7.77
C GLU A 45 3.98 11.02 7.43
N LEU A 46 4.10 10.52 6.20
CA LEU A 46 5.18 9.58 5.87
C LEU A 46 6.57 10.16 6.09
N LEU A 47 6.81 11.39 5.63
CA LEU A 47 8.14 11.97 5.77
C LEU A 47 8.51 12.19 7.22
N ALA A 48 7.55 12.64 8.03
CA ALA A 48 7.81 12.87 9.44
C ALA A 48 8.03 11.58 10.22
N ARG A 49 7.48 10.48 9.72
CA ARG A 49 7.50 9.19 10.42
C ARG A 49 8.36 8.16 9.71
N ALA A 50 9.21 8.60 8.78
CA ALA A 50 10.04 7.66 8.01
C ALA A 50 10.93 6.79 8.89
N ALA A 51 11.35 7.31 10.05
CA ALA A 51 12.21 6.56 10.95
C ALA A 51 11.52 5.33 11.56
N GLU A 52 10.20 5.23 11.44
CA GLU A 52 9.48 4.04 11.91
C GLU A 52 9.66 2.86 10.97
N LEU A 53 10.19 3.10 9.77
CA LEU A 53 10.37 2.04 8.76
C LEU A 53 11.83 1.64 8.70
N ASP A 54 12.04 0.33 8.49
CA ASP A 54 13.38 -0.25 8.44
C ASP A 54 13.97 -0.07 7.05
N ARG A 55 15.09 0.64 6.96
CA ARG A 55 15.74 0.90 5.67
C ARG A 55 16.33 -0.35 5.04
N ASP A 56 16.56 -1.39 5.84
CA ASP A 56 17.21 -2.60 5.38
C ASP A 56 16.23 -3.67 4.91
N ARG A 57 14.94 -3.37 4.93
CA ARG A 57 13.92 -4.33 4.51
C ARG A 57 13.05 -3.70 3.42
N PRO A 58 12.61 -4.50 2.45
CA PRO A 58 11.74 -3.98 1.39
C PRO A 58 10.44 -3.43 1.96
N ILE A 59 9.97 -2.34 1.37
CA ILE A 59 8.71 -1.70 1.76
C ILE A 59 7.77 -1.75 0.57
N VAL A 60 6.53 -2.18 0.82
CA VAL A 60 5.46 -2.06 -0.17
C VAL A 60 4.42 -1.13 0.43
N PHE A 61 4.24 0.02 -0.21
CA PHE A 61 3.18 0.95 0.18
C PHE A 61 1.90 0.59 -0.57
N TYR A 62 0.76 0.72 0.10
CA TYR A 62 -0.50 0.56 -0.61
C TYR A 62 -1.50 1.65 -0.21
N CYS A 63 -2.35 1.99 -1.17
CA CYS A 63 -3.48 2.87 -0.93
C CYS A 63 -4.71 2.25 -1.58
N ARG A 64 -5.71 3.05 -1.89
CA ARG A 64 -6.94 2.50 -2.45
C ARG A 64 -6.73 1.98 -3.86
N VAL A 65 -6.18 2.80 -4.76
CA VAL A 65 -6.01 2.43 -6.18
C VAL A 65 -4.58 2.61 -6.70
N GLY A 66 -3.65 3.02 -5.86
CA GLY A 66 -2.24 3.04 -6.22
C GLY A 66 -1.61 4.40 -6.41
N GLU A 67 -2.37 5.49 -6.40
CA GLU A 67 -1.81 6.82 -6.69
C GLU A 67 -0.95 7.36 -5.55
N ARG A 68 -1.48 7.36 -4.34
CA ARG A 68 -0.72 7.84 -3.18
C ARG A 68 0.47 6.95 -2.89
N SER A 69 0.28 5.64 -3.03
CA SER A 69 1.35 4.71 -2.74
C SER A 69 2.45 4.77 -3.79
N ALA A 70 2.12 5.05 -5.04
CA ALA A 70 3.15 5.24 -6.07
C ALA A 70 4.02 6.45 -5.76
N ALA A 71 3.39 7.56 -5.36
CA ALA A 71 4.14 8.76 -4.98
C ALA A 71 5.02 8.49 -3.76
N ALA A 72 4.50 7.74 -2.78
CA ALA A 72 5.28 7.39 -1.60
C ALA A 72 6.48 6.52 -1.98
N ALA A 73 6.28 5.53 -2.84
CA ALA A 73 7.36 4.64 -3.26
C ALA A 73 8.45 5.41 -3.98
N ASP A 74 8.07 6.33 -4.86
CA ASP A 74 9.05 7.13 -5.58
C ASP A 74 9.88 7.98 -4.63
N ALA A 75 9.23 8.65 -3.69
CA ALA A 75 9.92 9.51 -2.75
C ALA A 75 10.88 8.71 -1.86
N PHE A 76 10.42 7.56 -1.37
CA PHE A 76 11.26 6.75 -0.49
C PHE A 76 12.40 6.08 -1.24
N ALA A 77 12.15 5.65 -2.50
CA ALA A 77 13.23 5.09 -3.32
C ALA A 77 14.30 6.14 -3.58
N ALA A 78 13.89 7.39 -3.84
CA ALA A 78 14.85 8.48 -4.04
C ALA A 78 15.68 8.75 -2.79
N SER A 79 15.17 8.37 -1.61
CA SER A 79 15.87 8.55 -0.35
C SER A 79 16.66 7.32 0.08
N GLY A 80 16.76 6.31 -0.78
CA GLY A 80 17.59 5.14 -0.51
C GLY A 80 16.87 3.94 0.08
N PHE A 81 15.55 4.00 0.20
CA PHE A 81 14.78 2.84 0.66
C PHE A 81 14.47 1.92 -0.53
N ASP A 82 14.34 0.64 -0.24
CA ASP A 82 13.87 -0.33 -1.23
C ASP A 82 12.34 -0.32 -1.17
N ALA A 83 11.72 0.60 -1.91
CA ALA A 83 10.29 0.89 -1.79
C ALA A 83 9.59 0.72 -3.12
N VAL A 84 8.44 0.06 -3.09
CA VAL A 84 7.58 -0.12 -4.26
C VAL A 84 6.13 0.10 -3.85
N SER A 85 5.25 0.21 -4.82
CA SER A 85 3.81 0.40 -4.61
C SER A 85 3.06 -0.84 -5.03
N LEU A 86 2.00 -1.17 -4.32
CA LEU A 86 1.09 -2.25 -4.73
C LEU A 86 0.23 -1.73 -5.88
N ALA A 87 0.44 -2.31 -7.06
CA ALA A 87 -0.27 -1.89 -8.27
C ALA A 87 -1.78 -2.06 -8.08
N GLY A 88 -2.53 -1.02 -8.37
CA GLY A 88 -3.99 -1.04 -8.22
C GLY A 88 -4.48 -1.00 -6.80
N GLY A 89 -3.61 -0.98 -5.82
CA GLY A 89 -3.96 -0.80 -4.42
C GLY A 89 -4.81 -1.93 -3.84
N ILE A 90 -5.49 -1.61 -2.75
CA ILE A 90 -6.32 -2.61 -2.06
C ILE A 90 -7.50 -3.04 -2.93
N VAL A 91 -7.97 -2.17 -3.84
CA VAL A 91 -9.06 -2.53 -4.74
C VAL A 91 -8.63 -3.70 -5.63
N ALA A 92 -7.46 -3.60 -6.27
CA ALA A 92 -6.97 -4.69 -7.11
C ALA A 92 -6.68 -5.95 -6.29
N TRP A 93 -6.16 -5.78 -5.08
CA TRP A 93 -5.93 -6.89 -4.16
C TRP A 93 -7.23 -7.65 -3.91
N GLN A 94 -8.29 -6.92 -3.58
CA GLN A 94 -9.58 -7.55 -3.30
C GLN A 94 -10.18 -8.18 -4.55
N GLU A 95 -10.06 -7.51 -5.71
CA GLU A 95 -10.60 -8.04 -6.96
C GLU A 95 -9.91 -9.32 -7.39
N SER A 96 -8.68 -9.52 -6.97
CA SER A 96 -7.95 -10.75 -7.25
C SER A 96 -8.36 -11.91 -6.34
N GLY A 97 -9.32 -11.68 -5.43
CA GLY A 97 -9.82 -12.72 -4.54
C GLY A 97 -9.05 -12.86 -3.26
N ARG A 98 -8.12 -11.96 -2.98
CA ARG A 98 -7.31 -12.03 -1.77
C ARG A 98 -8.05 -11.40 -0.59
N PRO A 99 -7.77 -11.84 0.63
CA PRO A 99 -8.56 -11.43 1.78
C PRO A 99 -8.35 -9.98 2.18
N VAL A 100 -9.43 -9.32 2.57
CA VAL A 100 -9.37 -8.04 3.26
C VAL A 100 -10.19 -8.15 4.53
N GLU A 101 -9.83 -7.36 5.54
CA GLU A 101 -10.66 -7.19 6.72
C GLU A 101 -11.57 -6.01 6.50
N GLY A 102 -12.85 -6.17 6.81
CA GLY A 102 -13.81 -5.09 6.64
C GLY A 102 -14.25 -4.94 5.19
N GLU A 103 -14.61 -3.71 4.83
CA GLU A 103 -15.09 -3.41 3.49
C GLU A 103 -14.25 -2.36 2.82
N VAL A 104 -13.95 -2.58 1.54
CA VAL A 104 -13.23 -1.64 0.70
C VAL A 104 -14.26 -1.01 -0.23
N GLY A 105 -14.14 0.29 -0.46
CA GLY A 105 -15.09 0.97 -1.32
C GLY A 105 -15.16 0.37 -2.71
N GLN A 106 -16.30 0.50 -3.36
CA GLN A 106 -16.51 -0.01 -4.70
C GLN A 106 -15.79 0.88 -5.70
N PRO A 107 -14.98 0.32 -6.59
CA PRO A 107 -14.25 1.15 -7.54
C PRO A 107 -15.17 1.84 -8.53
N SER A 108 -16.34 1.30 -8.79
CA SER A 108 -17.29 1.88 -9.72
C SER A 108 -18.20 2.90 -9.06
N GLY A 109 -18.08 3.11 -7.77
CA GLY A 109 -18.97 4.00 -7.04
C GLY A 109 -20.30 3.37 -6.67
N LEU A 110 -20.49 2.09 -6.96
CA LEU A 110 -21.71 1.41 -6.55
C LEU A 110 -21.71 1.23 -5.04
N PRO A 111 -22.91 1.22 -4.42
CA PRO A 111 -22.96 1.01 -2.99
C PRO A 111 -22.51 -0.39 -2.61
N PRO A 112 -21.95 -0.56 -1.43
CA PRO A 112 -21.58 -1.89 -0.97
C PRO A 112 -22.84 -2.73 -0.77
N ARG A 113 -22.67 -4.00 -0.86
CA ARG A 113 -23.78 -4.93 -0.68
C ARG A 113 -24.05 -5.21 0.76
#